data_0662350206ac82beb6550b2d560961f1
#
_entry.id   0662350206ac82beb6550b2d560961f1
#
_cell.length_a   1.000
_cell.length_b   1.000
_cell.length_c   1.000
_cell.angle_alpha   90.00
_cell.angle_beta   90.00
_cell.angle_gamma   90.00
#
_symmetry.space_group_name_H-M   'P 1'
#
loop_
_entity.id
_entity.type
_entity.pdbx_description
1 polymer ?
#
loop_
_entity_poly.entity_id
_entity_poly.type
_entity_poly.pdbx_seq_one_letter_code
_entity_poly.pdbx_strand_id
1 'polypeptide(L)'
;MATARSARPPGPLLIIGLDGVPPGFLFDRFLEQMPTVRRLIRKGVRATLRSTDPPISVPAWPVMFTGVDPGTLGLYGFRHRRPGSYTQMYIPTSRDLPVPTLWQILSDHGLRVGVIGMPPGYPPPPVNGIYISDFLTPAGSPVTTHPASLGSELEREFGPYQFDVTFRTHDRDDLPGQLRAMTRHRFQVAEALLARDRWDVFAVHEIGTDRLHHAFWKQLDPTHPEYVAGSPMERFGEEYYADLDAGIGRLIAAAGPDAEVLIVSDHGSMSMRGCFCVNQWLEGAGYLVLHRPAPAPGTPLEGVDVDWARTTAWAAGGYYARIFFNLVGRERDGVVPLGDVPALRDQLAADLARLVDPEGKPVPFQLLDPQSIYAARRGAAPDLLLYLDDLRLRAAGTMGHPDLFLAENDTGPDDAVHSFDGVFLLAGPGTDGPRELPPLAIRDVTPTILERLGLPVPEHVQGRPISGLDEPFAAAKVPTSPGR
;
A
#
# COMPACT_ATOMS: atom_id res chain seq x y z
N MET A 1 -24.73 -15.08 27.43
CA MET A 1 -23.91 -14.35 28.38
C MET A 1 -23.40 -13.12 27.68
N ALA A 2 -23.81 -11.93 28.06
CA ALA A 2 -23.30 -10.68 27.47
C ALA A 2 -21.85 -10.52 27.92
N THR A 3 -20.91 -10.58 26.98
CA THR A 3 -19.52 -10.22 27.21
C THR A 3 -19.48 -8.77 27.68
N ALA A 4 -18.84 -8.54 28.82
CA ALA A 4 -18.65 -7.21 29.38
C ALA A 4 -18.00 -6.35 28.28
N ARG A 5 -18.67 -5.27 27.85
CA ARG A 5 -18.11 -4.27 26.94
C ARG A 5 -16.81 -3.78 27.55
N SER A 6 -15.70 -3.95 26.81
CA SER A 6 -14.43 -3.30 27.13
C SER A 6 -14.70 -1.80 27.32
N ALA A 7 -14.32 -1.24 28.47
CA ALA A 7 -14.40 0.19 28.66
C ALA A 7 -13.49 0.87 27.65
N ARG A 8 -14.02 1.89 26.97
CA ARG A 8 -13.26 2.71 26.01
C ARG A 8 -11.91 3.13 26.63
N PRO A 9 -10.80 3.08 25.89
CA PRO A 9 -9.51 3.58 26.37
C PRO A 9 -9.62 5.02 26.89
N PRO A 10 -8.94 5.39 27.96
CA PRO A 10 -9.06 6.72 28.59
C PRO A 10 -8.45 7.85 27.74
N GLY A 11 -7.61 7.52 26.77
CA GLY A 11 -6.95 8.47 25.86
C GLY A 11 -7.31 8.25 24.39
N PRO A 12 -6.74 9.06 23.48
CA PRO A 12 -6.95 8.92 22.04
C PRO A 12 -6.27 7.68 21.50
N LEU A 13 -6.80 7.15 20.39
CA LEU A 13 -6.07 6.22 19.53
C LEU A 13 -5.25 7.04 18.52
N LEU A 14 -3.93 6.91 18.59
CA LEU A 14 -2.98 7.48 17.62
C LEU A 14 -2.60 6.41 16.61
N ILE A 15 -2.96 6.61 15.34
CA ILE A 15 -2.65 5.70 14.23
C ILE A 15 -1.51 6.32 13.41
N ILE A 16 -0.43 5.58 13.23
CA ILE A 16 0.73 5.98 12.42
C ILE A 16 0.87 4.98 11.28
N GLY A 17 0.49 5.40 10.08
CA GLY A 17 0.64 4.64 8.85
C GLY A 17 2.00 4.91 8.22
N LEU A 18 2.84 3.88 8.09
CA LEU A 18 4.15 3.93 7.46
C LEU A 18 4.07 3.17 6.13
N ASP A 19 4.00 3.89 5.01
CA ASP A 19 3.82 3.27 3.69
C ASP A 19 5.03 2.37 3.33
N GLY A 20 4.75 1.18 2.87
CA GLY A 20 5.73 0.26 2.31
C GLY A 20 6.77 -0.30 3.28
N VAL A 21 6.56 -0.25 4.60
CA VAL A 21 7.56 -0.70 5.58
C VAL A 21 7.45 -2.20 5.85
N PRO A 22 8.49 -3.00 5.52
CA PRO A 22 8.52 -4.41 5.85
C PRO A 22 8.90 -4.66 7.33
N PRO A 23 8.44 -5.76 7.94
CA PRO A 23 8.79 -6.13 9.32
C PRO A 23 10.30 -6.15 9.60
N GLY A 24 11.09 -6.69 8.68
CA GLY A 24 12.54 -6.77 8.83
C GLY A 24 13.24 -5.40 8.93
N PHE A 25 12.66 -4.32 8.38
CA PHE A 25 13.24 -2.99 8.53
C PHE A 25 12.84 -2.34 9.86
N LEU A 26 11.56 -2.40 10.23
CA LEU A 26 11.08 -1.75 11.45
C LEU A 26 11.46 -2.50 12.73
N PHE A 27 11.38 -3.83 12.70
CA PHE A 27 11.55 -4.65 13.91
C PHE A 27 12.96 -5.18 14.12
N ASP A 28 13.83 -5.09 13.08
CA ASP A 28 15.20 -5.62 13.14
C ASP A 28 16.24 -4.61 12.63
N ARG A 29 16.27 -4.31 11.32
CA ARG A 29 17.36 -3.59 10.64
C ARG A 29 17.62 -2.19 11.21
N PHE A 30 16.57 -1.40 11.42
CA PHE A 30 16.66 -0.02 11.91
C PHE A 30 16.22 0.15 13.36
N LEU A 31 15.95 -0.94 14.08
CA LEU A 31 15.43 -0.87 15.45
C LEU A 31 16.39 -0.20 16.45
N GLU A 32 17.71 -0.26 16.20
CA GLU A 32 18.68 0.43 17.04
C GLU A 32 18.57 1.95 16.97
N GLN A 33 18.22 2.47 15.79
CA GLN A 33 17.98 3.88 15.53
C GLN A 33 16.60 4.35 16.02
N MET A 34 15.72 3.43 16.43
CA MET A 34 14.32 3.68 16.77
C MET A 34 14.00 3.38 18.25
N PRO A 35 14.53 4.15 19.22
CA PRO A 35 14.28 3.91 20.64
C PRO A 35 12.82 4.01 21.05
N THR A 36 12.00 4.84 20.38
CA THR A 36 10.57 4.95 20.65
C THR A 36 9.85 3.69 20.23
N VAL A 37 10.04 3.22 18.99
CA VAL A 37 9.44 1.98 18.48
C VAL A 37 9.90 0.79 19.33
N ARG A 38 11.18 0.71 19.68
CA ARG A 38 11.70 -0.33 20.58
C ARG A 38 10.99 -0.34 21.94
N ARG A 39 10.68 0.83 22.49
CA ARG A 39 9.90 0.94 23.75
C ARG A 39 8.46 0.47 23.55
N LEU A 40 7.81 0.78 22.42
CA LEU A 40 6.47 0.31 22.09
C LEU A 40 6.44 -1.21 21.95
N ILE A 41 7.39 -1.82 21.26
CA ILE A 41 7.51 -3.29 21.11
C ILE A 41 7.61 -3.98 22.48
N ARG A 42 8.35 -3.40 23.42
CA ARG A 42 8.50 -3.98 24.76
C ARG A 42 7.21 -3.98 25.60
N LYS A 43 6.25 -3.14 25.24
CA LYS A 43 5.01 -2.94 25.99
C LYS A 43 3.78 -3.36 25.18
N GLY A 44 3.95 -3.68 23.91
CA GLY A 44 2.84 -3.86 22.98
C GLY A 44 2.82 -5.24 22.33
N VAL A 45 1.92 -5.35 21.37
CA VAL A 45 1.69 -6.52 20.54
C VAL A 45 2.11 -6.19 19.12
N ARG A 46 3.00 -7.00 18.53
CA ARG A 46 3.43 -6.86 17.14
C ARG A 46 3.01 -8.06 16.29
N ALA A 47 2.90 -7.86 14.99
CA ALA A 47 2.67 -8.93 14.01
C ALA A 47 3.13 -8.48 12.61
N THR A 48 3.29 -9.44 11.72
CA THR A 48 3.25 -9.18 10.28
C THR A 48 1.80 -8.88 9.88
N LEU A 49 1.57 -7.78 9.18
CA LEU A 49 0.28 -7.40 8.63
C LEU A 49 0.26 -7.75 7.13
N ARG A 50 -0.42 -8.86 6.78
CA ARG A 50 -0.53 -9.26 5.37
C ARG A 50 -1.44 -8.31 4.62
N SER A 51 -0.90 -7.72 3.57
CA SER A 51 -1.57 -6.81 2.65
C SER A 51 -2.66 -7.49 1.81
N THR A 52 -3.27 -6.73 0.93
CA THR A 52 -4.27 -7.20 -0.04
C THR A 52 -3.64 -7.89 -1.24
N ASP A 53 -4.44 -8.54 -2.05
CA ASP A 53 -4.15 -8.88 -3.43
C ASP A 53 -4.79 -7.81 -4.35
N PRO A 54 -4.01 -6.90 -4.98
CA PRO A 54 -2.55 -6.74 -4.94
C PRO A 54 -2.07 -5.90 -3.73
N PRO A 55 -0.79 -6.08 -3.29
CA PRO A 55 -0.19 -5.27 -2.21
C PRO A 55 0.28 -3.91 -2.76
N ILE A 56 -0.66 -3.00 -2.96
CA ILE A 56 -0.44 -1.66 -3.51
C ILE A 56 -1.18 -0.64 -2.65
N SER A 57 -0.55 0.49 -2.35
CA SER A 57 -1.05 1.51 -1.42
C SER A 57 -2.48 1.95 -1.72
N VAL A 58 -2.83 2.17 -3.00
CA VAL A 58 -4.18 2.65 -3.38
C VAL A 58 -5.30 1.66 -3.05
N PRO A 59 -5.22 0.33 -3.29
CA PRO A 59 -6.16 -0.62 -2.73
C PRO A 59 -5.94 -0.92 -1.25
N ALA A 60 -4.69 -1.00 -0.75
CA ALA A 60 -4.39 -1.54 0.58
C ALA A 60 -4.86 -0.62 1.73
N TRP A 61 -4.57 0.68 1.65
CA TRP A 61 -5.06 1.63 2.66
C TRP A 61 -6.59 1.66 2.78
N PRO A 62 -7.36 1.76 1.67
CA PRO A 62 -8.82 1.66 1.75
C PRO A 62 -9.30 0.34 2.33
N VAL A 63 -8.70 -0.79 1.98
CA VAL A 63 -9.05 -2.09 2.58
C VAL A 63 -8.81 -2.07 4.09
N MET A 64 -7.68 -1.53 4.54
CA MET A 64 -7.38 -1.38 5.97
C MET A 64 -8.46 -0.57 6.70
N PHE A 65 -8.88 0.57 6.11
CA PHE A 65 -9.78 1.52 6.77
C PHE A 65 -11.24 1.47 6.31
N THR A 66 -11.62 0.43 5.56
CA THR A 66 -13.03 0.06 5.31
C THR A 66 -13.34 -1.35 5.79
N GLY A 67 -12.32 -2.21 5.93
CA GLY A 67 -12.47 -3.63 6.20
C GLY A 67 -13.05 -4.45 5.05
N VAL A 68 -12.96 -3.94 3.79
CA VAL A 68 -13.60 -4.51 2.59
C VAL A 68 -12.55 -4.79 1.52
N ASP A 69 -12.66 -5.92 0.81
CA ASP A 69 -11.67 -6.37 -0.19
C ASP A 69 -11.57 -5.43 -1.43
N PRO A 70 -10.42 -5.47 -2.17
CA PRO A 70 -10.19 -4.61 -3.32
C PRO A 70 -11.24 -4.73 -4.42
N GLY A 71 -11.75 -5.93 -4.68
CA GLY A 71 -12.76 -6.17 -5.71
C GLY A 71 -14.10 -5.52 -5.38
N THR A 72 -14.54 -5.61 -4.14
CA THR A 72 -15.74 -4.93 -3.62
C THR A 72 -15.57 -3.41 -3.64
N LEU A 73 -14.35 -2.90 -3.37
CA LEU A 73 -14.05 -1.47 -3.50
C LEU A 73 -13.93 -1.02 -4.96
N GLY A 74 -13.61 -1.93 -5.89
CA GLY A 74 -13.32 -1.60 -7.29
C GLY A 74 -11.90 -1.04 -7.48
N LEU A 75 -10.99 -1.33 -6.54
CA LEU A 75 -9.64 -0.79 -6.52
C LEU A 75 -8.61 -1.90 -6.81
N TYR A 76 -7.97 -1.83 -7.99
CA TYR A 76 -7.04 -2.86 -8.49
C TYR A 76 -5.61 -2.35 -8.72
N GLY A 77 -5.24 -1.18 -8.24
CA GLY A 77 -3.93 -0.58 -8.41
C GLY A 77 -3.96 0.94 -8.34
N PHE A 78 -2.86 1.60 -8.72
CA PHE A 78 -2.78 3.07 -8.73
C PHE A 78 -3.70 3.72 -9.76
N ARG A 79 -3.83 3.11 -10.92
CA ARG A 79 -4.66 3.60 -12.03
C ARG A 79 -5.67 2.55 -12.41
N HIS A 80 -6.86 2.98 -12.74
CA HIS A 80 -7.99 2.12 -13.07
C HIS A 80 -8.42 2.37 -14.51
N ARG A 81 -8.78 1.29 -15.20
CA ARG A 81 -9.28 1.38 -16.57
C ARG A 81 -10.67 2.04 -16.57
N ARG A 82 -10.87 3.01 -17.47
CA ARG A 82 -12.21 3.57 -17.68
C ARG A 82 -13.11 2.54 -18.34
N PRO A 83 -14.34 2.34 -17.83
CA PRO A 83 -15.32 1.47 -18.47
C PRO A 83 -15.52 1.85 -19.95
N GLY A 84 -15.57 0.85 -20.84
CA GLY A 84 -15.73 1.06 -22.28
C GLY A 84 -14.48 1.53 -23.02
N SER A 85 -13.34 1.70 -22.36
CA SER A 85 -12.07 2.02 -23.00
C SER A 85 -11.08 0.87 -22.84
N TYR A 86 -10.26 0.62 -23.85
CA TYR A 86 -9.18 -0.36 -23.79
C TYR A 86 -8.00 0.14 -22.97
N THR A 87 -7.63 1.41 -23.10
CA THR A 87 -6.34 1.96 -22.62
C THR A 87 -6.47 3.15 -21.70
N GLN A 88 -7.60 3.90 -21.74
CA GLN A 88 -7.75 5.08 -20.89
C GLN A 88 -7.81 4.69 -19.41
N MET A 89 -6.94 5.34 -18.61
CA MET A 89 -6.83 5.14 -17.19
C MET A 89 -7.23 6.39 -16.41
N TYR A 90 -7.64 6.20 -15.14
CA TYR A 90 -7.86 7.29 -14.19
C TYR A 90 -7.26 6.92 -12.83
N ILE A 91 -6.98 7.92 -12.02
CA ILE A 91 -6.58 7.75 -10.60
C ILE A 91 -7.86 7.86 -9.77
N PRO A 92 -8.15 6.89 -8.90
CA PRO A 92 -9.32 6.94 -8.03
C PRO A 92 -9.18 8.04 -6.98
N THR A 93 -10.31 8.53 -6.53
CA THR A 93 -10.45 9.58 -5.53
C THR A 93 -11.23 9.06 -4.32
N SER A 94 -11.33 9.86 -3.26
CA SER A 94 -12.17 9.52 -2.10
C SER A 94 -13.64 9.29 -2.45
N ARG A 95 -14.11 9.86 -3.57
CA ARG A 95 -15.49 9.72 -4.05
C ARG A 95 -15.77 8.39 -4.75
N ASP A 96 -14.73 7.66 -5.11
CA ASP A 96 -14.85 6.35 -5.77
C ASP A 96 -15.04 5.21 -4.76
N LEU A 97 -14.89 5.49 -3.46
CA LEU A 97 -15.12 4.49 -2.40
C LEU A 97 -16.63 4.21 -2.24
N PRO A 98 -17.08 2.96 -2.44
CA PRO A 98 -18.51 2.62 -2.40
C PRO A 98 -19.07 2.41 -0.99
N VAL A 99 -18.22 2.41 0.02
CA VAL A 99 -18.57 2.21 1.43
C VAL A 99 -17.88 3.26 2.31
N PRO A 100 -18.44 3.59 3.48
CA PRO A 100 -17.81 4.54 4.38
C PRO A 100 -16.46 4.02 4.90
N THR A 101 -15.52 4.93 5.04
CA THR A 101 -14.24 4.68 5.70
C THR A 101 -14.41 4.67 7.22
N LEU A 102 -13.42 4.13 7.95
CA LEU A 102 -13.35 4.20 9.40
C LEU A 102 -13.60 5.64 9.92
N TRP A 103 -13.01 6.64 9.27
CA TRP A 103 -13.15 8.05 9.66
C TRP A 103 -14.59 8.56 9.59
N GLN A 104 -15.32 8.15 8.56
CA GLN A 104 -16.73 8.47 8.39
C GLN A 104 -17.60 7.73 9.41
N ILE A 105 -17.33 6.43 9.63
CA ILE A 105 -18.03 5.63 10.65
C ILE A 105 -17.84 6.25 12.03
N LEU A 106 -16.61 6.61 12.39
CA LEU A 106 -16.31 7.26 13.68
C LEU A 106 -17.02 8.60 13.82
N SER A 107 -17.01 9.42 12.74
CA SER A 107 -17.69 10.72 12.71
C SER A 107 -19.20 10.58 12.90
N ASP A 108 -19.83 9.60 12.26
CA ASP A 108 -21.26 9.31 12.37
C ASP A 108 -21.66 8.89 13.79
N HIS A 109 -20.71 8.31 14.54
CA HIS A 109 -20.87 7.99 15.97
C HIS A 109 -20.47 9.14 16.91
N GLY A 110 -20.24 10.35 16.37
CA GLY A 110 -19.91 11.55 17.12
C GLY A 110 -18.47 11.63 17.64
N LEU A 111 -17.59 10.71 17.22
CA LEU A 111 -16.19 10.75 17.62
C LEU A 111 -15.45 11.82 16.83
N ARG A 112 -14.51 12.50 17.51
CA ARG A 112 -13.68 13.52 16.89
C ARG A 112 -12.43 12.90 16.28
N VAL A 113 -12.25 13.10 14.95
CA VAL A 113 -11.18 12.49 14.19
C VAL A 113 -10.25 13.51 13.55
N GLY A 114 -8.93 13.27 13.60
CA GLY A 114 -7.92 13.96 12.80
C GLY A 114 -7.30 12.98 11.82
N VAL A 115 -7.30 13.31 10.53
CA VAL A 115 -6.76 12.41 9.48
C VAL A 115 -5.81 13.20 8.58
N ILE A 116 -4.58 12.76 8.50
CA ILE A 116 -3.54 13.43 7.71
C ILE A 116 -2.99 12.46 6.67
N GLY A 117 -3.25 12.75 5.38
CA GLY A 117 -2.62 12.10 4.26
C GLY A 117 -3.06 10.66 3.96
N MET A 118 -4.15 10.13 4.55
CA MET A 118 -4.63 8.76 4.29
C MET A 118 -5.25 8.64 2.90
N PRO A 119 -4.71 7.77 2.01
CA PRO A 119 -5.22 7.61 0.65
C PRO A 119 -6.42 6.64 0.57
N PRO A 120 -7.31 6.83 -0.44
CA PRO A 120 -7.48 8.03 -1.24
C PRO A 120 -8.26 9.10 -0.46
N GLY A 121 -7.60 10.19 -0.10
CA GLY A 121 -8.16 11.28 0.69
C GLY A 121 -8.40 12.57 -0.11
N TYR A 122 -8.25 12.53 -1.42
CA TYR A 122 -8.53 13.66 -2.29
C TYR A 122 -9.80 13.45 -3.12
N PRO A 123 -10.73 14.43 -3.18
CA PRO A 123 -10.85 15.55 -2.25
C PRO A 123 -11.20 15.06 -0.84
N PRO A 124 -10.80 15.78 0.23
CA PRO A 124 -11.07 15.36 1.61
C PRO A 124 -12.56 15.16 1.88
N PRO A 125 -12.96 13.98 2.39
CA PRO A 125 -14.35 13.79 2.81
C PRO A 125 -14.65 14.61 4.06
N PRO A 126 -15.92 15.02 4.27
CA PRO A 126 -16.31 15.64 5.52
C PRO A 126 -16.22 14.63 6.67
N VAL A 127 -15.68 15.08 7.82
CA VAL A 127 -15.55 14.31 9.05
C VAL A 127 -15.86 15.20 10.26
N ASN A 128 -16.18 14.61 11.40
CA ASN A 128 -16.26 15.33 12.66
C ASN A 128 -14.84 15.63 13.17
N GLY A 129 -14.21 16.66 12.63
CA GLY A 129 -12.83 17.02 12.93
C GLY A 129 -12.08 17.60 11.74
N ILE A 130 -10.92 17.05 11.42
CA ILE A 130 -10.09 17.54 10.32
C ILE A 130 -9.65 16.40 9.39
N TYR A 131 -9.49 16.74 8.11
CA TYR A 131 -8.89 15.85 7.10
C TYR A 131 -7.95 16.66 6.20
N ILE A 132 -6.71 16.21 6.03
CA ILE A 132 -5.74 16.72 5.04
C ILE A 132 -5.61 15.67 3.95
N SER A 133 -5.73 16.08 2.68
CA SER A 133 -5.60 15.20 1.51
C SER A 133 -4.20 14.54 1.43
N ASP A 134 -4.09 13.53 0.58
CA ASP A 134 -2.93 12.64 0.47
C ASP A 134 -2.07 12.92 -0.78
N PHE A 135 -1.07 12.06 -1.01
CA PHE A 135 -0.14 12.11 -2.14
C PHE A 135 -0.79 11.92 -3.52
N LEU A 136 -2.07 11.51 -3.59
CA LEU A 136 -2.83 11.46 -4.85
C LEU A 136 -3.44 12.82 -5.21
N THR A 137 -3.27 13.84 -4.37
CA THR A 137 -3.65 15.22 -4.70
C THR A 137 -2.94 15.65 -5.98
N PRO A 138 -3.65 16.20 -6.99
CA PRO A 138 -3.03 16.57 -8.26
C PRO A 138 -1.86 17.53 -8.06
N ALA A 139 -0.76 17.29 -8.77
CA ALA A 139 0.45 18.10 -8.67
C ALA A 139 0.15 19.59 -8.91
N GLY A 140 0.75 20.47 -8.09
CA GLY A 140 0.53 21.91 -8.15
C GLY A 140 -0.78 22.41 -7.53
N SER A 141 -1.61 21.50 -6.98
CA SER A 141 -2.78 21.90 -6.19
C SER A 141 -2.35 22.45 -4.82
N PRO A 142 -3.07 23.46 -4.29
CA PRO A 142 -2.88 23.86 -2.90
C PRO A 142 -3.26 22.71 -1.96
N VAL A 143 -2.84 22.81 -0.69
CA VAL A 143 -3.28 21.84 0.32
C VAL A 143 -4.82 21.86 0.43
N THR A 144 -5.43 20.70 0.23
CA THR A 144 -6.88 20.54 0.27
C THR A 144 -7.27 19.86 1.57
N THR A 145 -8.21 20.47 2.30
CA THR A 145 -8.54 20.07 3.68
C THR A 145 -10.05 20.06 3.93
N HIS A 146 -10.44 19.33 4.96
CA HIS A 146 -11.72 19.54 5.63
C HIS A 146 -11.44 19.93 7.11
N PRO A 147 -12.01 21.06 7.63
CA PRO A 147 -12.72 22.10 6.87
C PRO A 147 -11.78 22.81 5.89
N ALA A 148 -12.34 23.41 4.84
CA ALA A 148 -11.57 24.03 3.77
C ALA A 148 -10.66 25.19 4.24
N SER A 149 -11.04 25.90 5.31
CA SER A 149 -10.26 26.99 5.89
C SER A 149 -8.90 26.54 6.46
N LEU A 150 -8.81 25.29 6.88
CA LEU A 150 -7.58 24.75 7.49
C LEU A 150 -6.39 24.80 6.53
N GLY A 151 -6.60 24.60 5.21
CA GLY A 151 -5.52 24.60 4.22
C GLY A 151 -4.72 25.92 4.24
N SER A 152 -5.42 27.05 4.15
CA SER A 152 -4.77 28.38 4.18
C SER A 152 -4.14 28.72 5.54
N GLU A 153 -4.63 28.14 6.62
CA GLU A 153 -4.00 28.29 7.95
C GLU A 153 -2.67 27.53 7.99
N LEU A 154 -2.65 26.29 7.48
CA LEU A 154 -1.45 25.47 7.44
C LEU A 154 -0.36 26.10 6.56
N GLU A 155 -0.71 26.56 5.35
CA GLU A 155 0.25 27.21 4.46
C GLU A 155 0.85 28.49 5.06
N ARG A 156 0.06 29.27 5.81
CA ARG A 156 0.55 30.47 6.50
C ARG A 156 1.49 30.16 7.67
N GLU A 157 1.24 29.05 8.39
CA GLU A 157 1.99 28.69 9.60
C GLU A 157 3.24 27.85 9.28
N PHE A 158 3.11 26.90 8.34
CA PHE A 158 4.16 25.91 8.04
C PHE A 158 4.77 26.04 6.66
N GLY A 159 4.26 26.96 5.82
CA GLY A 159 4.64 27.07 4.41
C GLY A 159 3.90 26.05 3.51
N PRO A 160 4.27 25.98 2.22
CA PRO A 160 3.64 25.09 1.26
C PRO A 160 3.69 23.63 1.70
N TYR A 161 2.53 22.94 1.65
CA TYR A 161 2.45 21.55 2.05
C TYR A 161 2.99 20.62 0.96
N GLN A 162 3.97 19.80 1.31
CA GLN A 162 4.59 18.85 0.39
C GLN A 162 3.92 17.47 0.54
N PHE A 163 3.19 17.04 -0.50
CA PHE A 163 2.48 15.77 -0.50
C PHE A 163 3.39 14.58 -0.82
N ASP A 164 4.32 14.77 -1.77
CA ASP A 164 5.17 13.71 -2.31
C ASP A 164 6.49 14.29 -2.85
N VAL A 165 7.43 13.41 -3.19
CA VAL A 165 8.71 13.71 -3.87
C VAL A 165 8.81 12.95 -5.18
N THR A 166 9.58 13.48 -6.14
CA THR A 166 9.89 12.75 -7.37
C THR A 166 11.04 11.78 -7.12
N PHE A 167 10.73 10.51 -6.89
CA PHE A 167 11.71 9.49 -6.52
C PHE A 167 12.21 8.63 -7.70
N ARG A 168 11.40 8.47 -8.77
CA ARG A 168 11.78 7.76 -9.99
C ARG A 168 12.52 8.68 -10.95
N THR A 169 13.72 9.06 -10.57
CA THR A 169 14.62 9.93 -11.32
C THR A 169 16.04 9.38 -11.28
N HIS A 170 16.80 9.61 -12.35
CA HIS A 170 18.24 9.30 -12.38
C HIS A 170 19.04 10.31 -11.56
N ASP A 171 18.57 11.56 -11.45
CA ASP A 171 19.15 12.57 -10.58
C ASP A 171 18.53 12.44 -9.19
N ARG A 172 19.29 11.85 -8.28
CA ARG A 172 18.88 11.59 -6.89
C ARG A 172 19.68 12.40 -5.87
N ASP A 173 20.54 13.33 -6.29
CA ASP A 173 21.46 14.04 -5.39
C ASP A 173 20.73 14.79 -4.28
N ASP A 174 19.65 15.52 -4.61
CA ASP A 174 18.85 16.28 -3.66
C ASP A 174 17.72 15.46 -2.99
N LEU A 175 17.45 14.24 -3.47
CA LEU A 175 16.31 13.44 -3.00
C LEU A 175 16.39 13.09 -1.50
N PRO A 176 17.55 12.76 -0.90
CA PRO A 176 17.66 12.55 0.54
C PRO A 176 17.20 13.76 1.36
N GLY A 177 17.60 14.96 0.94
CA GLY A 177 17.18 16.22 1.57
C GLY A 177 15.67 16.45 1.45
N GLN A 178 15.10 16.23 0.27
CA GLN A 178 13.66 16.38 0.02
C GLN A 178 12.82 15.38 0.86
N LEU A 179 13.24 14.13 0.94
CA LEU A 179 12.59 13.10 1.78
C LEU A 179 12.53 13.51 3.24
N ARG A 180 13.69 13.89 3.82
CA ARG A 180 13.74 14.35 5.22
C ARG A 180 12.91 15.60 5.46
N ALA A 181 12.94 16.57 4.54
CA ALA A 181 12.17 17.80 4.66
C ALA A 181 10.66 17.51 4.64
N MET A 182 10.20 16.68 3.71
CA MET A 182 8.79 16.27 3.60
C MET A 182 8.31 15.56 4.85
N THR A 183 9.03 14.54 5.32
CA THR A 183 8.69 13.78 6.52
C THR A 183 8.65 14.68 7.76
N ARG A 184 9.69 15.49 7.99
CA ARG A 184 9.73 16.42 9.13
C ARG A 184 8.58 17.43 9.10
N HIS A 185 8.30 18.00 7.94
CA HIS A 185 7.20 18.94 7.77
C HIS A 185 5.85 18.29 8.10
N ARG A 186 5.59 17.08 7.60
CA ARG A 186 4.35 16.33 7.89
C ARG A 186 4.19 16.05 9.38
N PHE A 187 5.26 15.59 10.06
CA PHE A 187 5.20 15.37 11.51
C PHE A 187 5.04 16.67 12.30
N GLN A 188 5.64 17.80 11.89
CA GLN A 188 5.44 19.12 12.53
C GLN A 188 3.98 19.58 12.43
N VAL A 189 3.38 19.47 11.24
CA VAL A 189 1.94 19.76 11.04
C VAL A 189 1.07 18.86 11.90
N ALA A 190 1.34 17.56 11.90
CA ALA A 190 0.60 16.58 12.67
C ALA A 190 0.68 16.85 14.18
N GLU A 191 1.87 17.13 14.71
CA GLU A 191 2.11 17.46 16.11
C GLU A 191 1.34 18.70 16.53
N ALA A 192 1.39 19.78 15.73
CA ALA A 192 0.67 21.01 15.99
C ALA A 192 -0.85 20.81 16.00
N LEU A 193 -1.39 20.05 15.03
CA LEU A 193 -2.82 19.77 14.94
C LEU A 193 -3.29 18.84 16.06
N LEU A 194 -2.49 17.84 16.43
CA LEU A 194 -2.78 16.95 17.55
C LEU A 194 -2.87 17.72 18.87
N ALA A 195 -1.99 18.69 19.08
CA ALA A 195 -1.96 19.52 20.28
C ALA A 195 -3.07 20.58 20.37
N ARG A 196 -3.70 20.96 19.24
CA ARG A 196 -4.72 22.04 19.21
C ARG A 196 -6.06 21.67 19.81
N ASP A 197 -6.38 20.35 19.83
CA ASP A 197 -7.73 19.91 20.20
C ASP A 197 -7.70 18.54 20.90
N ARG A 198 -8.85 18.10 21.39
CA ARG A 198 -9.04 16.74 21.89
C ARG A 198 -9.55 15.84 20.77
N TRP A 199 -8.86 14.76 20.56
CA TRP A 199 -9.17 13.76 19.54
C TRP A 199 -9.59 12.45 20.19
N ASP A 200 -10.52 11.76 19.57
CA ASP A 200 -10.83 10.36 19.90
C ASP A 200 -9.93 9.43 19.09
N VAL A 201 -9.70 9.78 17.81
CA VAL A 201 -8.75 9.10 16.93
C VAL A 201 -7.98 10.13 16.12
N PHE A 202 -6.66 9.98 16.08
CA PHE A 202 -5.79 10.81 15.24
C PHE A 202 -4.88 9.93 14.39
N ALA A 203 -4.93 10.11 13.08
CA ALA A 203 -4.22 9.26 12.11
C ALA A 203 -3.29 10.10 11.23
N VAL A 204 -2.08 9.61 11.05
CA VAL A 204 -1.05 10.22 10.17
C VAL A 204 -0.51 9.16 9.25
N HIS A 205 -0.47 9.45 7.95
CA HIS A 205 0.17 8.62 6.93
C HIS A 205 1.50 9.25 6.49
N GLU A 206 2.55 8.45 6.49
CA GLU A 206 3.90 8.83 6.03
C GLU A 206 4.29 8.03 4.79
N ILE A 207 4.29 8.72 3.64
CA ILE A 207 4.65 8.13 2.34
C ILE A 207 6.17 8.07 2.12
N GLY A 208 6.93 8.84 2.88
CA GLY A 208 8.38 8.98 2.66
C GLY A 208 9.16 7.70 2.89
N THR A 209 8.64 6.77 3.70
CA THR A 209 9.24 5.44 3.88
C THR A 209 9.20 4.61 2.59
N ASP A 210 8.06 4.59 1.90
CA ASP A 210 7.93 3.95 0.60
C ASP A 210 8.86 4.58 -0.44
N ARG A 211 8.90 5.92 -0.50
CA ARG A 211 9.77 6.66 -1.42
C ARG A 211 11.25 6.41 -1.18
N LEU A 212 11.66 6.31 0.09
CA LEU A 212 13.01 5.93 0.50
C LEU A 212 13.37 4.54 -0.03
N HIS A 213 12.47 3.57 0.16
CA HIS A 213 12.71 2.20 -0.29
C HIS A 213 12.80 2.11 -1.81
N HIS A 214 11.89 2.73 -2.54
CA HIS A 214 11.93 2.75 -3.99
C HIS A 214 13.19 3.42 -4.56
N ALA A 215 13.68 4.46 -3.91
CA ALA A 215 14.85 5.17 -4.40
C ALA A 215 16.18 4.51 -4.02
N PHE A 216 16.25 3.81 -2.87
CA PHE A 216 17.53 3.45 -2.27
C PHE A 216 17.58 2.04 -1.68
N TRP A 217 16.67 1.13 -2.06
CA TRP A 217 16.64 -0.24 -1.53
C TRP A 217 17.99 -0.95 -1.62
N LYS A 218 18.67 -0.82 -2.74
CA LYS A 218 19.98 -1.42 -3.01
C LYS A 218 21.04 -1.07 -1.96
N GLN A 219 20.93 0.12 -1.36
CA GLN A 219 21.85 0.62 -0.36
C GLN A 219 21.36 0.38 1.08
N LEU A 220 20.09 0.03 1.25
CA LEU A 220 19.48 -0.17 2.57
C LEU A 220 19.41 -1.64 2.98
N ASP A 221 19.28 -2.56 2.02
CA ASP A 221 19.16 -4.00 2.26
C ASP A 221 20.51 -4.70 2.24
N PRO A 222 21.04 -5.17 3.40
CA PRO A 222 22.32 -5.87 3.46
C PRO A 222 22.39 -7.16 2.63
N THR A 223 21.26 -7.70 2.20
CA THR A 223 21.20 -8.90 1.36
C THR A 223 21.30 -8.59 -0.13
N HIS A 224 21.18 -7.30 -0.52
CA HIS A 224 21.26 -6.91 -1.92
C HIS A 224 22.70 -7.00 -2.44
N PRO A 225 22.94 -7.54 -3.67
CA PRO A 225 24.30 -7.67 -4.22
C PRO A 225 25.08 -6.35 -4.35
N GLU A 226 24.38 -5.22 -4.56
CA GLU A 226 24.97 -3.89 -4.69
C GLU A 226 25.11 -3.15 -3.33
N TYR A 227 24.74 -3.78 -2.22
CA TYR A 227 24.89 -3.17 -0.89
C TYR A 227 26.36 -2.99 -0.51
N VAL A 228 26.67 -1.80 0.01
CA VAL A 228 28.00 -1.45 0.52
C VAL A 228 27.87 -0.96 1.96
N ALA A 229 28.36 -1.77 2.89
CA ALA A 229 28.36 -1.42 4.32
C ALA A 229 29.15 -0.13 4.59
N GLY A 230 28.61 0.75 5.44
CA GLY A 230 29.20 2.03 5.78
C GLY A 230 29.08 3.09 4.66
N SER A 231 28.30 2.84 3.62
CA SER A 231 28.05 3.82 2.55
C SER A 231 27.33 5.08 3.05
N PRO A 232 27.46 6.22 2.36
CA PRO A 232 26.69 7.43 2.71
C PRO A 232 25.18 7.20 2.71
N MET A 233 24.67 6.35 1.79
CA MET A 233 23.23 6.07 1.68
C MET A 233 22.72 5.12 2.75
N GLU A 234 23.52 4.17 3.21
CA GLU A 234 23.19 3.38 4.38
C GLU A 234 23.02 4.28 5.61
N ARG A 235 24.02 5.15 5.87
CA ARG A 235 23.94 6.12 6.98
C ARG A 235 22.74 7.05 6.86
N PHE A 236 22.43 7.51 5.63
CA PHE A 236 21.22 8.28 5.39
C PHE A 236 19.96 7.51 5.78
N GLY A 237 19.85 6.23 5.43
CA GLY A 237 18.74 5.36 5.83
C GLY A 237 18.59 5.27 7.35
N GLU A 238 19.70 5.07 8.06
CA GLU A 238 19.74 5.05 9.54
C GLU A 238 19.28 6.38 10.14
N GLU A 239 19.77 7.51 9.61
CA GLU A 239 19.36 8.85 10.04
C GLU A 239 17.88 9.13 9.72
N TYR A 240 17.38 8.66 8.58
CA TYR A 240 15.97 8.83 8.20
C TYR A 240 15.04 8.10 9.17
N TYR A 241 15.37 6.84 9.51
CA TYR A 241 14.59 6.07 10.49
C TYR A 241 14.72 6.65 11.92
N ALA A 242 15.85 7.23 12.28
CA ALA A 242 16.00 7.96 13.54
C ALA A 242 15.11 9.24 13.57
N ASP A 243 15.06 10.01 12.48
CA ASP A 243 14.17 11.18 12.36
C ASP A 243 12.69 10.76 12.44
N LEU A 244 12.33 9.65 11.78
CA LEU A 244 10.99 9.05 11.83
C LEU A 244 10.60 8.69 13.25
N ASP A 245 11.47 7.97 13.99
CA ASP A 245 11.25 7.60 15.39
C ASP A 245 11.09 8.81 16.31
N ALA A 246 11.90 9.85 16.09
CA ALA A 246 11.80 11.10 16.84
C ALA A 246 10.44 11.80 16.55
N GLY A 247 9.97 11.79 15.31
CA GLY A 247 8.64 12.27 14.94
C GLY A 247 7.53 11.50 15.64
N ILE A 248 7.59 10.18 15.60
CA ILE A 248 6.66 9.28 16.31
C ILE A 248 6.67 9.59 17.81
N GLY A 249 7.86 9.78 18.41
CA GLY A 249 7.99 10.12 19.82
C GLY A 249 7.30 11.43 20.20
N ARG A 250 7.41 12.45 19.36
CA ARG A 250 6.71 13.74 19.58
C ARG A 250 5.20 13.62 19.48
N LEU A 251 4.69 12.88 18.49
CA LEU A 251 3.25 12.62 18.38
C LEU A 251 2.71 11.88 19.61
N ILE A 252 3.42 10.87 20.11
CA ILE A 252 3.02 10.15 21.34
C ILE A 252 3.01 11.10 22.54
N ALA A 253 4.02 11.97 22.66
CA ALA A 253 4.07 12.96 23.74
C ALA A 253 2.91 13.96 23.67
N ALA A 254 2.55 14.43 22.46
CA ALA A 254 1.43 15.33 22.24
C ALA A 254 0.07 14.65 22.48
N ALA A 255 -0.07 13.36 22.16
CA ALA A 255 -1.28 12.57 22.43
C ALA A 255 -1.51 12.30 23.92
N GLY A 256 -0.47 12.34 24.73
CA GLY A 256 -0.52 12.15 26.18
C GLY A 256 -0.27 10.71 26.64
N PRO A 257 -0.14 10.51 27.97
CA PRO A 257 0.28 9.23 28.55
C PRO A 257 -0.76 8.11 28.41
N ASP A 258 -2.02 8.47 28.24
CA ASP A 258 -3.15 7.53 28.13
C ASP A 258 -3.45 7.17 26.66
N ALA A 259 -2.67 7.67 25.71
CA ALA A 259 -2.85 7.36 24.29
C ALA A 259 -2.51 5.88 23.99
N GLU A 260 -3.36 5.25 23.21
CA GLU A 260 -3.05 3.98 22.56
C GLU A 260 -2.42 4.28 21.18
N VAL A 261 -1.36 3.58 20.84
CA VAL A 261 -0.58 3.81 19.63
C VAL A 261 -0.65 2.58 18.74
N LEU A 262 -1.13 2.77 17.51
CA LEU A 262 -1.15 1.76 16.46
C LEU A 262 -0.21 2.20 15.33
N ILE A 263 0.87 1.45 15.10
CA ILE A 263 1.74 1.61 13.91
C ILE A 263 1.38 0.50 12.93
N VAL A 264 1.07 0.88 11.68
CA VAL A 264 0.69 -0.05 10.62
C VAL A 264 1.37 0.32 9.31
N SER A 265 1.60 -0.68 8.47
CA SER A 265 1.98 -0.51 7.06
C SER A 265 1.00 -1.25 6.18
N ASP A 266 0.68 -0.66 5.05
CA ASP A 266 -0.26 -1.20 4.07
C ASP A 266 0.32 -2.39 3.28
N HIS A 267 1.62 -2.41 3.09
CA HIS A 267 2.43 -3.49 2.51
C HIS A 267 3.88 -3.35 2.98
N GLY A 268 4.73 -4.26 2.59
CA GLY A 268 6.17 -4.13 2.73
C GLY A 268 6.84 -3.76 1.40
N SER A 269 8.16 -3.70 1.43
CA SER A 269 9.02 -3.52 0.26
C SER A 269 10.02 -4.65 0.17
N MET A 270 10.52 -4.92 -1.04
CA MET A 270 11.58 -5.87 -1.33
C MET A 270 12.33 -5.49 -2.61
N SER A 271 13.48 -6.12 -2.84
CA SER A 271 14.32 -5.86 -4.01
C SER A 271 13.58 -6.14 -5.33
N MET A 272 13.64 -5.19 -6.27
CA MET A 272 13.21 -5.36 -7.65
C MET A 272 14.29 -6.11 -8.46
N ARG A 273 13.89 -7.08 -9.28
CA ARG A 273 14.78 -7.81 -10.19
C ARG A 273 14.72 -7.33 -11.63
N GLY A 274 13.89 -6.34 -11.92
CA GLY A 274 13.67 -5.79 -13.25
C GLY A 274 12.20 -5.79 -13.66
N CYS A 275 11.95 -5.70 -14.95
CA CYS A 275 10.63 -5.57 -15.54
C CYS A 275 10.41 -6.58 -16.66
N PHE A 276 9.20 -7.11 -16.78
CA PHE A 276 8.76 -7.97 -17.87
C PHE A 276 7.76 -7.21 -18.77
N CYS A 277 8.05 -7.14 -20.08
CA CYS A 277 7.24 -6.43 -21.08
C CYS A 277 6.00 -7.26 -21.45
N VAL A 278 4.95 -7.20 -20.60
CA VAL A 278 3.79 -8.08 -20.68
C VAL A 278 3.02 -7.96 -22.01
N ASN A 279 2.80 -6.75 -22.51
CA ASN A 279 2.07 -6.56 -23.78
C ASN A 279 2.90 -7.04 -24.97
N GLN A 280 4.22 -6.88 -24.94
CA GLN A 280 5.12 -7.37 -25.99
C GLN A 280 5.16 -8.91 -26.00
N TRP A 281 5.13 -9.54 -24.82
CA TRP A 281 4.99 -10.98 -24.70
C TRP A 281 3.62 -11.46 -25.22
N LEU A 282 2.53 -10.78 -24.88
CA LEU A 282 1.19 -11.09 -25.40
C LEU A 282 1.12 -10.96 -26.92
N GLU A 283 1.82 -9.98 -27.52
CA GLU A 283 1.95 -9.84 -28.97
C GLU A 283 2.69 -11.04 -29.55
N GLY A 284 3.87 -11.36 -29.03
CA GLY A 284 4.69 -12.49 -29.50
C GLY A 284 3.98 -13.85 -29.37
N ALA A 285 3.11 -14.01 -28.37
CA ALA A 285 2.29 -15.20 -28.16
C ALA A 285 0.96 -15.19 -28.97
N GLY A 286 0.66 -14.10 -29.70
CA GLY A 286 -0.52 -14.00 -30.57
C GLY A 286 -1.82 -13.59 -29.87
N TYR A 287 -1.80 -13.18 -28.60
CA TYR A 287 -2.97 -12.68 -27.87
C TYR A 287 -3.28 -11.22 -28.20
N LEU A 288 -2.24 -10.39 -28.36
CA LEU A 288 -2.32 -9.00 -28.78
C LEU A 288 -1.88 -8.89 -30.23
N VAL A 289 -2.67 -8.26 -31.08
CA VAL A 289 -2.38 -8.13 -32.50
C VAL A 289 -2.24 -6.66 -32.85
N LEU A 290 -1.20 -6.31 -33.57
CA LEU A 290 -0.94 -4.95 -34.03
C LEU A 290 -1.15 -4.84 -35.53
N HIS A 291 -1.63 -3.68 -36.02
CA HIS A 291 -1.63 -3.37 -37.46
C HIS A 291 -0.22 -3.06 -37.98
N ARG A 292 0.63 -2.52 -37.11
CA ARG A 292 2.06 -2.22 -37.39
C ARG A 292 2.86 -2.24 -36.07
N PRO A 293 4.17 -2.49 -36.12
CA PRO A 293 5.03 -2.47 -34.94
C PRO A 293 4.90 -1.17 -34.14
N ALA A 294 5.14 -1.25 -32.82
CA ALA A 294 5.19 -0.09 -31.96
C ALA A 294 6.24 0.93 -32.46
N PRO A 295 5.93 2.25 -32.42
CA PRO A 295 6.75 3.26 -33.10
C PRO A 295 8.12 3.49 -32.46
N ALA A 296 8.26 3.26 -31.15
CA ALA A 296 9.52 3.43 -30.42
C ALA A 296 9.51 2.59 -29.12
N PRO A 297 10.70 2.29 -28.55
CA PRO A 297 10.79 1.70 -27.23
C PRO A 297 10.11 2.54 -26.16
N GLY A 298 9.37 1.88 -25.25
CA GLY A 298 8.65 2.55 -24.17
C GLY A 298 7.34 3.22 -24.61
N THR A 299 6.81 2.90 -25.79
CA THR A 299 5.53 3.44 -26.25
C THR A 299 4.38 2.90 -25.38
N PRO A 300 3.59 3.77 -24.71
CA PRO A 300 2.38 3.34 -24.04
C PRO A 300 1.38 2.71 -25.00
N LEU A 301 0.56 1.78 -24.51
CA LEU A 301 -0.40 1.04 -25.35
C LEU A 301 -1.38 1.96 -26.09
N GLU A 302 -1.70 3.14 -25.52
CA GLU A 302 -2.51 4.18 -26.19
C GLU A 302 -1.89 4.72 -27.48
N GLY A 303 -0.56 4.69 -27.57
CA GLY A 303 0.21 5.14 -28.76
C GLY A 303 0.50 4.04 -29.76
N VAL A 304 0.01 2.81 -29.54
CA VAL A 304 0.22 1.65 -30.40
C VAL A 304 -1.04 1.37 -31.24
N ASP A 305 -0.84 1.02 -32.51
CA ASP A 305 -1.91 0.74 -33.46
C ASP A 305 -2.38 -0.71 -33.34
N VAL A 306 -3.26 -0.97 -32.35
CA VAL A 306 -3.77 -2.31 -32.01
C VAL A 306 -4.95 -2.69 -32.88
N ASP A 307 -4.91 -3.89 -33.46
CA ASP A 307 -6.04 -4.55 -34.13
C ASP A 307 -6.96 -5.21 -33.08
N TRP A 308 -7.90 -4.44 -32.54
CA TRP A 308 -8.82 -4.94 -31.53
C TRP A 308 -9.77 -6.03 -32.05
N ALA A 309 -10.04 -6.06 -33.35
CA ALA A 309 -10.88 -7.10 -33.97
C ALA A 309 -10.21 -8.49 -34.00
N ARG A 310 -8.90 -8.56 -33.72
CA ARG A 310 -8.13 -9.80 -33.69
C ARG A 310 -7.44 -10.04 -32.35
N THR A 311 -7.38 -9.03 -31.47
CA THR A 311 -6.79 -9.12 -30.15
C THR A 311 -7.71 -9.86 -29.18
N THR A 312 -7.23 -10.91 -28.52
CA THR A 312 -7.98 -11.70 -27.53
C THR A 312 -7.69 -11.27 -26.10
N ALA A 313 -6.46 -10.77 -25.81
CA ALA A 313 -6.06 -10.28 -24.49
C ALA A 313 -5.02 -9.15 -24.60
N TRP A 314 -5.05 -8.26 -23.62
CA TRP A 314 -4.05 -7.21 -23.41
C TRP A 314 -3.85 -6.98 -21.90
N ALA A 315 -2.85 -6.19 -21.52
CA ALA A 315 -2.54 -5.95 -20.11
C ALA A 315 -2.30 -4.48 -19.81
N ALA A 316 -2.61 -4.10 -18.56
CA ALA A 316 -2.08 -2.91 -17.94
C ALA A 316 -0.94 -3.30 -17.01
N GLY A 317 0.21 -2.65 -17.14
CA GLY A 317 1.39 -2.87 -16.33
C GLY A 317 1.34 -2.16 -14.97
N GLY A 318 2.42 -2.30 -14.23
CA GLY A 318 2.64 -1.73 -12.90
C GLY A 318 3.51 -2.66 -12.05
N TYR A 319 3.25 -2.74 -10.73
CA TYR A 319 3.92 -3.71 -9.86
C TYR A 319 3.58 -5.17 -10.22
N TYR A 320 2.49 -5.38 -10.91
CA TYR A 320 2.02 -6.65 -11.46
C TYR A 320 1.23 -6.39 -12.75
N ALA A 321 0.93 -7.44 -13.53
CA ALA A 321 0.09 -7.27 -14.71
C ALA A 321 -1.39 -7.51 -14.40
N ARG A 322 -2.23 -6.60 -14.89
CA ARG A 322 -3.68 -6.74 -14.96
C ARG A 322 -4.06 -7.15 -16.36
N ILE A 323 -4.44 -8.40 -16.56
CA ILE A 323 -4.79 -8.93 -17.87
C ILE A 323 -6.29 -8.77 -18.07
N PHE A 324 -6.67 -8.30 -19.26
CA PHE A 324 -8.04 -8.14 -19.70
C PHE A 324 -8.27 -9.01 -20.94
N PHE A 325 -9.40 -9.70 -20.98
CA PHE A 325 -9.85 -10.42 -22.17
C PHE A 325 -10.78 -9.54 -23.01
N ASN A 326 -10.66 -9.59 -24.32
CA ASN A 326 -11.46 -8.81 -25.24
C ASN A 326 -12.85 -9.47 -25.44
N LEU A 327 -13.69 -9.38 -24.41
CA LEU A 327 -14.97 -10.11 -24.31
C LEU A 327 -16.05 -9.53 -25.21
N VAL A 328 -16.73 -10.41 -25.93
CA VAL A 328 -17.98 -10.08 -26.65
C VAL A 328 -19.01 -9.53 -25.67
N GLY A 329 -19.60 -8.39 -26.00
CA GLY A 329 -20.64 -7.74 -25.19
C GLY A 329 -20.12 -6.89 -24.03
N ARG A 330 -18.83 -6.99 -23.66
CA ARG A 330 -18.19 -6.11 -22.68
C ARG A 330 -17.33 -5.04 -23.35
N GLU A 331 -16.49 -5.45 -24.27
CA GLU A 331 -15.61 -4.54 -24.99
C GLU A 331 -16.25 -4.13 -26.35
N ARG A 332 -15.89 -2.95 -26.86
CA ARG A 332 -16.46 -2.41 -28.09
C ARG A 332 -16.25 -3.34 -29.30
N ASP A 333 -15.03 -3.83 -29.46
CA ASP A 333 -14.62 -4.71 -30.54
C ASP A 333 -14.30 -6.13 -29.99
N GLY A 334 -15.11 -6.59 -29.02
CA GLY A 334 -14.92 -7.86 -28.32
C GLY A 334 -15.02 -9.07 -29.25
N VAL A 335 -14.05 -9.97 -29.15
CA VAL A 335 -13.91 -11.16 -29.99
C VAL A 335 -13.97 -12.49 -29.23
N VAL A 336 -13.79 -12.45 -27.90
CA VAL A 336 -13.78 -13.65 -27.06
C VAL A 336 -15.17 -13.89 -26.49
N PRO A 337 -15.87 -14.99 -26.88
CA PRO A 337 -17.11 -15.38 -26.23
C PRO A 337 -16.89 -15.72 -24.76
N LEU A 338 -17.86 -15.42 -23.89
CA LEU A 338 -17.74 -15.67 -22.45
C LEU A 338 -17.49 -17.16 -22.14
N GLY A 339 -18.06 -18.06 -22.95
CA GLY A 339 -17.86 -19.51 -22.81
C GLY A 339 -16.41 -19.98 -23.08
N ASP A 340 -15.62 -19.19 -23.82
CA ASP A 340 -14.26 -19.55 -24.19
C ASP A 340 -13.20 -19.03 -23.19
N VAL A 341 -13.64 -18.22 -22.20
CA VAL A 341 -12.73 -17.63 -21.18
C VAL A 341 -11.95 -18.70 -20.40
N PRO A 342 -12.54 -19.82 -19.95
CA PRO A 342 -11.76 -20.86 -19.25
C PRO A 342 -10.65 -21.44 -20.13
N ALA A 343 -10.93 -21.74 -21.39
CA ALA A 343 -9.93 -22.29 -22.31
C ALA A 343 -8.82 -21.28 -22.61
N LEU A 344 -9.17 -19.99 -22.81
CA LEU A 344 -8.20 -18.92 -23.03
C LEU A 344 -7.29 -18.71 -21.80
N ARG A 345 -7.86 -18.76 -20.61
CA ARG A 345 -7.09 -18.68 -19.35
C ARG A 345 -6.11 -19.85 -19.23
N ASP A 346 -6.57 -21.08 -19.48
CA ASP A 346 -5.75 -22.27 -19.37
C ASP A 346 -4.62 -22.28 -20.42
N GLN A 347 -4.90 -21.79 -21.64
CA GLN A 347 -3.90 -21.60 -22.68
C GLN A 347 -2.84 -20.57 -22.26
N LEU A 348 -3.27 -19.41 -21.73
CA LEU A 348 -2.38 -18.35 -21.26
C LEU A 348 -1.49 -18.85 -20.10
N ALA A 349 -2.04 -19.64 -19.18
CA ALA A 349 -1.28 -20.25 -18.10
C ALA A 349 -0.23 -21.25 -18.62
N ALA A 350 -0.60 -22.07 -19.62
CA ALA A 350 0.33 -23.01 -20.26
C ALA A 350 1.47 -22.29 -21.03
N ASP A 351 1.18 -21.15 -21.65
CA ASP A 351 2.18 -20.34 -22.33
C ASP A 351 3.11 -19.62 -21.34
N LEU A 352 2.58 -19.08 -20.25
CA LEU A 352 3.39 -18.50 -19.16
C LEU A 352 4.29 -19.54 -18.48
N ALA A 353 3.86 -20.79 -18.38
CA ALA A 353 4.67 -21.86 -17.80
C ALA A 353 5.95 -22.19 -18.63
N ARG A 354 6.01 -21.71 -19.89
CA ARG A 354 7.20 -21.84 -20.74
C ARG A 354 8.10 -20.59 -20.71
N LEU A 355 7.70 -19.55 -19.95
CA LEU A 355 8.49 -18.34 -19.84
C LEU A 355 9.80 -18.61 -19.11
N VAL A 356 10.90 -18.21 -19.71
CA VAL A 356 12.24 -18.26 -19.12
C VAL A 356 12.82 -16.85 -19.07
N ASP A 357 13.64 -16.60 -18.05
CA ASP A 357 14.41 -15.37 -17.93
C ASP A 357 15.59 -15.34 -18.92
N PRO A 358 16.36 -14.25 -19.02
CA PRO A 358 17.53 -14.15 -19.91
C PRO A 358 18.62 -15.20 -19.64
N GLU A 359 18.66 -15.75 -18.41
CA GLU A 359 19.58 -16.82 -18.02
C GLU A 359 19.04 -18.22 -18.37
N GLY A 360 17.86 -18.31 -18.97
CA GLY A 360 17.19 -19.58 -19.33
C GLY A 360 16.51 -20.29 -18.16
N LYS A 361 16.31 -19.64 -17.04
CA LYS A 361 15.60 -20.20 -15.88
C LYS A 361 14.10 -19.95 -16.01
N PRO A 362 13.25 -20.93 -15.64
CA PRO A 362 11.81 -20.71 -15.58
C PRO A 362 11.46 -19.51 -14.65
N VAL A 363 10.56 -18.64 -15.10
CA VAL A 363 10.05 -17.52 -14.30
C VAL A 363 8.85 -18.04 -13.48
N PRO A 364 8.94 -18.05 -12.14
CA PRO A 364 7.79 -18.38 -11.31
C PRO A 364 6.67 -17.36 -11.54
N PHE A 365 5.42 -17.82 -11.58
CA PHE A 365 4.29 -16.91 -11.71
C PHE A 365 3.07 -17.42 -10.91
N GLN A 366 2.21 -16.46 -10.55
CA GLN A 366 0.87 -16.72 -10.01
C GLN A 366 -0.14 -16.03 -10.91
N LEU A 367 -1.12 -16.76 -11.38
CA LEU A 367 -2.21 -16.23 -12.19
C LEU A 367 -3.51 -16.35 -11.40
N LEU A 368 -3.96 -15.23 -10.86
CA LEU A 368 -5.12 -15.19 -9.97
C LEU A 368 -6.36 -14.72 -10.74
N ASP A 369 -7.46 -15.42 -10.51
CA ASP A 369 -8.79 -15.02 -10.99
C ASP A 369 -9.44 -14.12 -9.92
N PRO A 370 -9.69 -12.83 -10.20
CA PRO A 370 -10.39 -11.93 -9.29
C PRO A 370 -11.74 -12.44 -8.81
N GLN A 371 -12.38 -13.32 -9.59
CA GLN A 371 -13.65 -13.94 -9.20
C GLN A 371 -13.49 -14.92 -8.03
N SER A 372 -12.32 -15.51 -7.90
CA SER A 372 -12.03 -16.50 -6.84
C SER A 372 -11.50 -15.88 -5.56
N ILE A 373 -10.90 -14.67 -5.64
CA ILE A 373 -10.22 -14.04 -4.50
C ILE A 373 -10.99 -12.87 -3.87
N TYR A 374 -11.98 -12.29 -4.56
CA TYR A 374 -12.79 -11.19 -4.05
C TYR A 374 -14.25 -11.59 -3.87
N ALA A 375 -14.91 -11.01 -2.87
CA ALA A 375 -16.33 -11.23 -2.63
C ALA A 375 -17.22 -10.65 -3.74
N ALA A 376 -16.78 -9.54 -4.35
CA ALA A 376 -17.44 -8.90 -5.48
C ALA A 376 -16.41 -8.24 -6.40
N ARG A 377 -16.83 -7.82 -7.59
CA ARG A 377 -15.98 -7.08 -8.54
C ARG A 377 -16.75 -5.86 -9.03
N ARG A 378 -16.24 -4.67 -8.73
CA ARG A 378 -16.79 -3.39 -9.19
C ARG A 378 -15.90 -2.74 -10.23
N GLY A 379 -16.46 -1.83 -11.02
CA GLY A 379 -15.73 -1.10 -12.05
C GLY A 379 -15.22 -2.00 -13.19
N ALA A 380 -14.13 -1.58 -13.82
CA ALA A 380 -13.49 -2.34 -14.90
C ALA A 380 -12.41 -3.28 -14.30
N ALA A 381 -12.86 -4.30 -13.56
CA ALA A 381 -11.98 -5.31 -12.99
C ALA A 381 -11.14 -5.99 -14.07
N PRO A 382 -9.86 -6.33 -13.81
CA PRO A 382 -9.11 -7.23 -14.68
C PRO A 382 -9.73 -8.62 -14.66
N ASP A 383 -9.51 -9.37 -15.73
CA ASP A 383 -9.93 -10.76 -15.81
C ASP A 383 -8.94 -11.67 -15.05
N LEU A 384 -7.64 -11.31 -15.07
CA LEU A 384 -6.60 -12.02 -14.31
C LEU A 384 -5.60 -11.02 -13.72
N LEU A 385 -5.04 -11.38 -12.55
CA LEU A 385 -3.86 -10.75 -11.96
C LEU A 385 -2.68 -11.68 -12.19
N LEU A 386 -1.61 -11.19 -12.79
CA LEU A 386 -0.38 -11.94 -13.02
C LEU A 386 0.72 -11.37 -12.14
N TYR A 387 1.18 -12.18 -11.17
CA TYR A 387 2.35 -11.91 -10.35
C TYR A 387 3.52 -12.72 -10.90
N LEU A 388 4.65 -12.08 -11.10
CA LEU A 388 5.87 -12.70 -11.65
C LEU A 388 6.97 -12.68 -10.59
N ASP A 389 7.65 -13.82 -10.42
CA ASP A 389 8.75 -14.01 -9.48
C ASP A 389 8.44 -13.48 -8.07
N ASP A 390 7.29 -13.89 -7.54
CA ASP A 390 6.72 -13.42 -6.25
C ASP A 390 6.70 -11.88 -6.14
N LEU A 391 6.28 -11.20 -7.22
CA LEU A 391 6.25 -9.74 -7.41
C LEU A 391 7.62 -9.07 -7.57
N ARG A 392 8.75 -9.80 -7.60
CA ARG A 392 10.09 -9.22 -7.80
C ARG A 392 10.31 -8.70 -9.21
N LEU A 393 9.57 -9.21 -10.18
CA LEU A 393 9.53 -8.69 -11.56
C LEU A 393 8.28 -7.83 -11.72
N ARG A 394 8.47 -6.55 -12.04
CA ARG A 394 7.39 -5.66 -12.43
C ARG A 394 6.84 -6.04 -13.80
N ALA A 395 5.65 -5.59 -14.13
CA ALA A 395 5.09 -5.71 -15.46
C ALA A 395 5.15 -4.35 -16.18
N ALA A 396 5.98 -4.22 -17.21
CA ALA A 396 5.96 -3.08 -18.13
C ALA A 396 4.73 -3.18 -19.05
N GLY A 397 3.90 -2.15 -19.03
CA GLY A 397 2.74 -2.05 -19.92
C GLY A 397 3.07 -1.44 -21.28
N THR A 398 4.24 -0.84 -21.42
CA THR A 398 4.78 -0.21 -22.64
C THR A 398 5.30 -1.25 -23.61
N MET A 399 5.44 -0.86 -24.88
CA MET A 399 5.82 -1.73 -26.01
C MET A 399 7.01 -1.17 -26.80
N GLY A 400 7.50 -1.97 -27.77
CA GLY A 400 8.58 -1.58 -28.68
C GLY A 400 9.98 -1.72 -28.08
N HIS A 401 10.10 -2.34 -26.92
CA HIS A 401 11.39 -2.62 -26.28
C HIS A 401 12.18 -3.67 -27.09
N PRO A 402 13.52 -3.61 -27.06
CA PRO A 402 14.35 -4.60 -27.75
C PRO A 402 14.24 -5.99 -27.15
N ASP A 403 13.98 -6.07 -25.84
CA ASP A 403 13.94 -7.30 -25.07
C ASP A 403 12.64 -7.43 -24.29
N LEU A 404 12.29 -8.66 -23.88
CA LEU A 404 11.13 -8.93 -23.02
C LEU A 404 11.41 -8.61 -21.54
N PHE A 405 12.67 -8.62 -21.14
CA PHE A 405 13.08 -8.30 -19.76
C PHE A 405 13.94 -7.05 -19.77
N LEU A 406 13.60 -6.11 -18.90
CA LEU A 406 14.30 -4.86 -18.70
C LEU A 406 14.96 -4.85 -17.33
N ALA A 407 16.19 -4.34 -17.23
CA ALA A 407 16.87 -4.19 -15.96
C ALA A 407 16.23 -3.12 -15.06
N GLU A 408 15.61 -2.09 -15.68
CA GLU A 408 14.94 -0.99 -15.02
C GLU A 408 13.44 -0.97 -15.34
N ASN A 409 12.68 -0.24 -14.54
CA ASN A 409 11.27 -0.03 -14.75
C ASN A 409 11.01 0.90 -15.95
N ASP A 410 9.95 0.62 -16.72
CA ASP A 410 9.52 1.40 -17.89
C ASP A 410 9.05 2.84 -17.58
N THR A 411 8.83 3.17 -16.29
CA THR A 411 8.41 4.50 -15.81
C THR A 411 9.49 5.25 -15.01
N GLY A 412 10.76 4.86 -15.17
CA GLY A 412 11.92 5.45 -14.49
C GLY A 412 12.57 4.50 -13.48
N PRO A 413 13.78 4.81 -13.01
CA PRO A 413 14.57 3.93 -12.15
C PRO A 413 13.84 3.67 -10.83
N ASP A 414 13.91 2.41 -10.39
CA ASP A 414 13.23 1.93 -9.19
C ASP A 414 14.04 0.78 -8.59
N ASP A 415 14.34 0.83 -7.30
CA ASP A 415 15.16 -0.19 -6.65
C ASP A 415 14.30 -1.25 -5.94
N ALA A 416 13.03 -0.94 -5.66
CA ALA A 416 12.13 -1.79 -4.90
C ALA A 416 10.81 -2.11 -5.60
N VAL A 417 10.21 -3.19 -5.17
CA VAL A 417 8.81 -3.56 -5.43
C VAL A 417 8.11 -3.82 -4.10
N HIS A 418 6.79 -3.96 -4.15
CA HIS A 418 6.01 -4.23 -2.95
C HIS A 418 6.01 -5.71 -2.58
N SER A 419 6.04 -5.99 -1.28
CA SER A 419 5.81 -7.31 -0.71
C SER A 419 4.49 -7.35 0.05
N PHE A 420 3.98 -8.54 0.33
CA PHE A 420 2.73 -8.69 1.07
C PHE A 420 2.85 -8.35 2.55
N ASP A 421 4.04 -8.34 3.11
CA ASP A 421 4.27 -8.29 4.54
C ASP A 421 4.55 -6.86 5.01
N GLY A 422 3.51 -6.19 5.50
CA GLY A 422 3.58 -4.94 6.25
C GLY A 422 3.70 -5.18 7.75
N VAL A 423 3.60 -4.11 8.54
CA VAL A 423 3.77 -4.15 9.99
C VAL A 423 2.47 -3.85 10.73
N PHE A 424 2.30 -4.47 11.88
CA PHE A 424 1.32 -4.15 12.90
C PHE A 424 2.01 -4.07 14.26
N LEU A 425 1.85 -2.95 14.95
CA LEU A 425 2.34 -2.76 16.31
C LEU A 425 1.32 -1.93 17.10
N LEU A 426 0.69 -2.54 18.10
CA LEU A 426 -0.25 -1.89 19.00
C LEU A 426 0.35 -1.83 20.41
N ALA A 427 0.38 -0.64 21.03
CA ALA A 427 0.85 -0.45 22.39
C ALA A 427 0.09 0.67 23.09
N GLY A 428 -0.20 0.51 24.38
CA GLY A 428 -0.87 1.51 25.17
C GLY A 428 -1.59 0.91 26.38
N PRO A 429 -2.45 1.67 27.04
CA PRO A 429 -3.26 1.16 28.13
C PRO A 429 -4.13 -0.02 27.68
N GLY A 430 -4.04 -1.15 28.38
CA GLY A 430 -4.80 -2.36 28.03
C GLY A 430 -4.09 -3.32 27.07
N THR A 431 -2.87 -3.01 26.62
CA THR A 431 -2.04 -3.98 25.90
C THR A 431 -0.96 -4.55 26.82
N ASP A 432 -0.89 -5.88 26.89
CA ASP A 432 0.14 -6.58 27.67
C ASP A 432 1.20 -7.16 26.70
N GLY A 433 2.38 -6.57 26.72
CA GLY A 433 3.53 -6.98 25.90
C GLY A 433 4.80 -7.26 26.71
N PRO A 434 5.89 -7.69 26.05
CA PRO A 434 6.01 -7.88 24.60
C PRO A 434 5.33 -9.15 24.13
N ARG A 435 4.58 -9.06 23.03
CA ARG A 435 3.95 -10.21 22.37
C ARG A 435 4.06 -10.13 20.86
N GLU A 436 4.16 -11.29 20.24
CA GLU A 436 4.10 -11.44 18.79
C GLU A 436 2.93 -12.36 18.44
N LEU A 437 2.07 -11.90 17.54
CA LEU A 437 0.94 -12.66 17.03
C LEU A 437 1.31 -13.31 15.68
N PRO A 438 0.60 -14.38 15.30
CA PRO A 438 0.64 -14.88 13.92
C PRO A 438 0.29 -13.76 12.93
N PRO A 439 0.64 -13.92 11.63
CA PRO A 439 0.30 -12.94 10.61
C PRO A 439 -1.19 -12.56 10.62
N LEU A 440 -1.47 -11.26 10.56
CA LEU A 440 -2.80 -10.67 10.57
C LEU A 440 -3.21 -10.26 9.15
N ALA A 441 -4.50 -10.19 8.87
CA ALA A 441 -5.00 -9.68 7.61
C ALA A 441 -5.29 -8.18 7.71
N ILE A 442 -4.89 -7.41 6.71
CA ILE A 442 -5.04 -5.95 6.68
C ILE A 442 -6.50 -5.48 6.87
N ARG A 443 -7.48 -6.23 6.34
CA ARG A 443 -8.91 -5.93 6.48
C ARG A 443 -9.45 -6.07 7.91
N ASP A 444 -8.68 -6.71 8.81
CA ASP A 444 -9.08 -6.93 10.19
C ASP A 444 -8.79 -5.71 11.09
N VAL A 445 -8.06 -4.72 10.59
CA VAL A 445 -7.70 -3.50 11.34
C VAL A 445 -8.94 -2.66 11.68
N THR A 446 -9.79 -2.35 10.70
CA THR A 446 -11.01 -1.54 10.94
C THR A 446 -11.95 -2.17 11.97
N PRO A 447 -12.39 -3.44 11.87
CA PRO A 447 -13.28 -4.03 12.89
C PRO A 447 -12.59 -4.11 14.26
N THR A 448 -11.28 -4.28 14.33
CA THR A 448 -10.52 -4.26 15.58
C THR A 448 -10.59 -2.87 16.25
N ILE A 449 -10.37 -1.80 15.48
CA ILE A 449 -10.47 -0.43 16.02
C ILE A 449 -11.88 -0.14 16.50
N LEU A 450 -12.91 -0.52 15.75
CA LEU A 450 -14.31 -0.32 16.12
C LEU A 450 -14.65 -1.05 17.42
N GLU A 451 -14.25 -2.32 17.57
CA GLU A 451 -14.46 -3.10 18.78
C GLU A 451 -13.76 -2.48 19.99
N ARG A 452 -12.50 -2.03 19.85
CA ARG A 452 -11.73 -1.36 20.92
C ARG A 452 -12.38 -0.05 21.36
N LEU A 453 -13.03 0.66 20.45
CA LEU A 453 -13.79 1.88 20.76
C LEU A 453 -15.22 1.59 21.25
N GLY A 454 -15.60 0.32 21.38
CA GLY A 454 -16.94 -0.09 21.83
C GLY A 454 -18.04 0.19 20.80
N LEU A 455 -17.69 0.31 19.53
CA LEU A 455 -18.62 0.58 18.43
C LEU A 455 -19.04 -0.71 17.71
N PRO A 456 -20.25 -0.75 17.14
CA PRO A 456 -20.67 -1.88 16.34
C PRO A 456 -19.87 -1.96 15.03
N VAL A 457 -19.52 -3.17 14.63
CA VAL A 457 -18.92 -3.42 13.32
C VAL A 457 -20.05 -3.47 12.28
N PRO A 458 -20.04 -2.60 11.23
CA PRO A 458 -21.07 -2.60 10.20
C PRO A 458 -21.10 -3.91 9.41
N GLU A 459 -22.27 -4.31 8.90
CA GLU A 459 -22.46 -5.56 8.16
C GLU A 459 -21.63 -5.68 6.88
N HIS A 460 -21.31 -4.54 6.25
CA HIS A 460 -20.48 -4.54 5.02
C HIS A 460 -19.02 -4.84 5.27
N VAL A 461 -18.53 -4.75 6.52
CA VAL A 461 -17.14 -5.05 6.88
C VAL A 461 -16.91 -6.56 6.80
N GLN A 462 -15.94 -6.94 6.00
CA GLN A 462 -15.59 -8.35 5.73
C GLN A 462 -14.52 -8.89 6.68
N GLY A 463 -13.74 -7.98 7.29
CA GLY A 463 -12.72 -8.30 8.28
C GLY A 463 -13.34 -8.74 9.63
N ARG A 464 -12.51 -9.27 10.50
CA ARG A 464 -12.89 -9.67 11.87
C ARG A 464 -11.97 -9.02 12.87
N PRO A 465 -12.48 -8.67 14.08
CA PRO A 465 -11.63 -8.17 15.14
C PRO A 465 -10.48 -9.13 15.46
N ILE A 466 -9.29 -8.58 15.64
CA ILE A 466 -8.08 -9.33 15.99
C ILE A 466 -8.20 -9.77 17.46
N SER A 467 -8.16 -11.06 17.69
CA SER A 467 -8.17 -11.63 19.04
C SER A 467 -6.80 -11.60 19.69
N GLY A 468 -6.74 -11.68 21.00
CA GLY A 468 -5.50 -11.80 21.76
C GLY A 468 -4.74 -10.49 21.96
N LEU A 469 -5.33 -9.33 21.68
CA LEU A 469 -4.66 -8.03 21.92
C LEU A 469 -4.57 -7.67 23.41
N ASP A 470 -5.54 -8.12 24.22
CA ASP A 470 -5.68 -7.78 25.65
C ASP A 470 -5.41 -8.98 26.58
N GLU A 471 -4.97 -10.13 26.05
CA GLU A 471 -4.68 -11.30 26.87
C GLU A 471 -3.30 -11.19 27.56
N PRO A 472 -3.18 -11.49 28.86
CA PRO A 472 -1.89 -11.49 29.53
C PRO A 472 -0.98 -12.58 28.93
N PHE A 473 0.31 -12.28 28.84
CA PHE A 473 1.33 -13.21 28.37
C PHE A 473 1.34 -14.48 29.22
N ALA A 474 0.88 -15.59 28.66
CA ALA A 474 1.13 -16.90 29.27
C ALA A 474 2.63 -17.18 29.17
N ALA A 475 3.35 -16.98 30.28
CA ALA A 475 4.79 -17.28 30.35
C ALA A 475 5.02 -18.67 29.76
N ALA A 476 5.85 -18.72 28.71
CA ALA A 476 6.23 -19.99 28.10
C ALA A 476 6.73 -20.92 29.23
N LYS A 477 6.07 -22.05 29.43
CA LYS A 477 6.52 -23.06 30.38
C LYS A 477 7.94 -23.46 29.95
N VAL A 478 8.93 -23.00 30.71
CA VAL A 478 10.30 -23.51 30.57
C VAL A 478 10.21 -25.03 30.73
N PRO A 479 10.63 -25.85 29.77
CA PRO A 479 10.67 -27.28 29.94
C PRO A 479 11.55 -27.59 31.14
N THR A 480 10.95 -28.08 32.22
CA THR A 480 11.71 -28.66 33.34
C THR A 480 12.43 -29.86 32.76
N SER A 481 13.76 -29.76 32.66
CA SER A 481 14.61 -30.92 32.33
C SER A 481 14.28 -32.06 33.27
N PRO A 482 14.09 -33.30 32.79
CA PRO A 482 13.95 -34.44 33.67
C PRO A 482 15.26 -34.58 34.40
N GLY A 483 15.17 -34.48 35.74
CA GLY A 483 16.29 -34.77 36.65
C GLY A 483 16.85 -36.19 36.40
N ARG A 484 18.13 -36.27 36.55
CA ARG A 484 18.94 -37.50 36.49
C ARG A 484 18.44 -38.55 37.45
#